data_6a1f62f3e2d5f98b0204de68be45f1a9
#
_entry.id   6a1f62f3e2d5f98b0204de68be45f1a9
#
_cell.length_a   1.000
_cell.length_b   1.000
_cell.length_c   1.000
_cell.angle_alpha   90.00
_cell.angle_beta   90.00
_cell.angle_gamma   90.00
#
_symmetry.space_group_name_H-M   'P 1'
#
loop_
_entity.id
_entity.type
_entity.pdbx_description
1 polymer ?
#
loop_
_entity_poly.entity_id
_entity_poly.type
_entity_poly.pdbx_seq_one_letter_code
_entity_poly.pdbx_strand_id
1 'polypeptide(L)'
;MIVAFSISPTASDETGSVTEAVAAAVKVVRESGLPHETNAMFTNLEGEWDEVMAVVKRAVDVVAAVSPRVGLVLKADIRPGFTDQLSAKVERVEQHLAAGDARE
;
A
#
# COMPACT_ATOMS: atom_id res chain seq x y z
N MET A 1 7.39 5.25 8.67
CA MET A 1 5.96 4.89 8.77
C MET A 1 5.61 3.92 7.67
N ILE A 2 4.88 2.86 7.99
CA ILE A 2 4.30 1.96 7.00
C ILE A 2 2.82 2.29 6.89
N VAL A 3 2.33 2.40 5.66
CA VAL A 3 0.90 2.58 5.38
C VAL A 3 0.43 1.42 4.53
N ALA A 4 -0.66 0.78 4.94
CA ALA A 4 -1.40 -0.16 4.12
C ALA A 4 -2.67 0.54 3.65
N PHE A 5 -2.91 0.59 2.36
CA PHE A 5 -4.11 1.23 1.85
C PHE A 5 -4.75 0.44 0.71
N SER A 6 -6.04 0.64 0.54
CA SER A 6 -6.79 0.14 -0.60
C SER A 6 -7.70 1.24 -1.14
N ILE A 7 -7.83 1.31 -2.44
CA ILE A 7 -8.67 2.29 -3.13
C ILE A 7 -9.70 1.55 -3.96
N SER A 8 -10.96 1.95 -3.79
CA SER A 8 -12.07 1.36 -4.54
C SER A 8 -12.86 2.44 -5.25
N PRO A 9 -12.92 2.43 -6.58
CA PRO A 9 -13.87 3.27 -7.29
C PRO A 9 -15.30 2.76 -7.01
N THR A 10 -16.23 3.67 -6.88
CA THR A 10 -17.64 3.32 -6.62
C THR A 10 -18.45 3.19 -7.89
N ALA A 11 -17.92 3.70 -9.01
CA ALA A 11 -18.52 3.51 -10.32
C ALA A 11 -17.57 2.64 -11.15
N SER A 12 -18.09 1.55 -11.69
CA SER A 12 -17.41 0.76 -12.69
C SER A 12 -17.80 1.26 -14.08
N ASP A 13 -17.02 0.90 -15.09
CA ASP A 13 -17.42 1.13 -16.47
C ASP A 13 -18.58 0.17 -16.85
N GLU A 14 -19.02 0.23 -18.11
CA GLU A 14 -20.12 -0.61 -18.60
C GLU A 14 -19.82 -2.11 -18.52
N THR A 15 -18.56 -2.48 -18.47
CA THR A 15 -18.14 -3.88 -18.33
C THR A 15 -18.05 -4.32 -16.88
N GLY A 16 -18.23 -3.40 -15.92
CA GLY A 16 -18.07 -3.66 -14.50
C GLY A 16 -16.62 -3.71 -14.04
N SER A 17 -15.69 -3.38 -14.90
CA SER A 17 -14.26 -3.44 -14.58
C SER A 17 -13.80 -2.23 -13.78
N VAL A 18 -13.06 -2.50 -12.70
CA VAL A 18 -12.36 -1.47 -11.92
C VAL A 18 -10.84 -1.60 -12.07
N THR A 19 -10.40 -2.56 -12.87
CA THR A 19 -8.99 -2.94 -13.00
C THR A 19 -8.12 -1.78 -13.49
N GLU A 20 -8.59 -1.01 -14.48
CA GLU A 20 -7.84 0.12 -15.02
C GLU A 20 -7.59 1.20 -13.96
N ALA A 21 -8.61 1.54 -13.18
CA ALA A 21 -8.49 2.55 -12.13
C ALA A 21 -7.53 2.08 -11.04
N VAL A 22 -7.63 0.82 -10.61
CA VAL A 22 -6.76 0.24 -9.61
C VAL A 22 -5.32 0.16 -10.13
N ALA A 23 -5.14 -0.24 -11.39
CA ALA A 23 -3.82 -0.30 -12.02
C ALA A 23 -3.16 1.08 -12.08
N ALA A 24 -3.92 2.13 -12.38
CA ALA A 24 -3.42 3.50 -12.38
C ALA A 24 -2.94 3.93 -10.98
N ALA A 25 -3.68 3.57 -9.93
CA ALA A 25 -3.27 3.86 -8.56
C ALA A 25 -1.98 3.11 -8.17
N VAL A 26 -1.87 1.83 -8.53
CA VAL A 26 -0.67 1.02 -8.27
C VAL A 26 0.54 1.60 -9.03
N LYS A 27 0.33 2.07 -10.26
CA LYS A 27 1.38 2.71 -11.04
C LYS A 27 1.96 3.94 -10.34
N VAL A 28 1.10 4.77 -9.74
CA VAL A 28 1.54 5.93 -8.93
C VAL A 28 2.48 5.48 -7.81
N VAL A 29 2.13 4.41 -7.12
CA VAL A 29 2.96 3.87 -6.04
C VAL A 29 4.31 3.39 -6.56
N ARG A 30 4.31 2.63 -7.64
CA ARG A 30 5.55 2.09 -8.24
C ARG A 30 6.49 3.19 -8.74
N GLU A 31 5.94 4.28 -9.23
CA GLU A 31 6.73 5.42 -9.72
C GLU A 31 7.20 6.35 -8.61
N SER A 32 6.73 6.17 -7.38
CA SER A 32 7.06 7.04 -6.24
C SER A 32 8.51 6.95 -5.79
N GLY A 33 9.17 5.83 -6.05
CA GLY A 33 10.52 5.57 -5.54
C GLY A 33 10.56 5.11 -4.09
N LEU A 34 9.42 5.06 -3.40
CA LEU A 34 9.37 4.58 -2.02
C LEU A 34 9.27 3.06 -1.97
N PRO A 35 9.79 2.43 -0.90
CA PRO A 35 9.58 1.00 -0.67
C PRO A 35 8.09 0.66 -0.67
N HIS A 36 7.72 -0.36 -1.40
CA HIS A 36 6.31 -0.74 -1.56
C HIS A 36 6.16 -2.22 -1.84
N GLU A 37 4.94 -2.71 -1.59
CA GLU A 37 4.55 -4.09 -1.83
C GLU A 37 3.04 -4.12 -2.06
N THR A 38 2.59 -4.88 -3.04
CA THR A 38 1.16 -5.04 -3.34
C THR A 38 0.77 -6.50 -3.18
N ASN A 39 -0.29 -6.75 -2.42
CA ASN A 39 -0.90 -8.07 -2.32
C ASN A 39 -2.38 -8.00 -2.71
N ALA A 40 -3.10 -9.10 -2.57
CA ALA A 40 -4.49 -9.20 -2.99
C ALA A 40 -5.43 -8.24 -2.27
N MET A 41 -5.07 -7.75 -1.09
CA MET A 41 -5.93 -6.94 -0.23
C MET A 41 -5.50 -5.48 -0.17
N PHE A 42 -4.18 -5.23 -0.11
CA PHE A 42 -3.64 -3.90 0.16
C PHE A 42 -2.37 -3.63 -0.62
N THR A 43 -2.09 -2.33 -0.77
CA THR A 43 -0.78 -1.84 -1.15
C THR A 43 -0.10 -1.29 0.11
N ASN A 44 1.10 -1.76 0.39
CA ASN A 44 1.92 -1.31 1.51
C ASN A 44 2.98 -0.35 0.99
N LEU A 45 3.22 0.72 1.74
CA LEU A 45 4.12 1.80 1.34
C LEU A 45 4.85 2.30 2.57
N GLU A 46 6.15 2.54 2.44
CA GLU A 46 6.96 3.03 3.56
C GLU A 46 7.68 4.31 3.23
N GLY A 47 7.71 5.24 4.18
CA GLY A 47 8.42 6.51 4.09
C GLY A 47 8.01 7.44 5.22
N GLU A 48 8.42 8.70 5.10
CA GLU A 48 8.00 9.75 6.02
C GLU A 48 6.55 10.14 5.74
N TRP A 49 5.90 10.73 6.73
CA TRP A 49 4.49 11.10 6.64
C TRP A 49 4.14 11.86 5.35
N ASP A 50 4.87 12.94 5.09
CA ASP A 50 4.55 13.80 3.95
C ASP A 50 4.78 13.08 2.61
N GLU A 51 5.82 12.27 2.53
CA GLU A 51 6.13 11.49 1.32
C GLU A 51 5.04 10.45 1.04
N VAL A 52 4.68 9.68 2.05
CA VAL A 52 3.68 8.60 1.90
C VAL A 52 2.31 9.18 1.62
N MET A 53 1.91 10.21 2.36
CA MET A 53 0.59 10.81 2.17
C MET A 53 0.46 11.51 0.82
N ALA A 54 1.54 12.08 0.29
CA ALA A 54 1.54 12.64 -1.06
C ALA A 54 1.31 11.57 -2.14
N VAL A 55 1.90 10.39 -1.96
CA VAL A 55 1.70 9.26 -2.88
C VAL A 55 0.26 8.76 -2.80
N VAL A 56 -0.26 8.57 -1.59
CA VAL A 56 -1.65 8.14 -1.38
C VAL A 56 -2.62 9.14 -2.02
N LYS A 57 -2.37 10.44 -1.83
CA LYS A 57 -3.21 11.48 -2.44
C LYS A 57 -3.21 11.38 -3.97
N ARG A 58 -2.04 11.23 -4.60
CA ARG A 58 -1.97 11.07 -6.06
C ARG A 58 -2.69 9.81 -6.53
N ALA A 59 -2.58 8.71 -5.78
CA ALA A 59 -3.29 7.48 -6.10
C ALA A 59 -4.81 7.68 -6.05
N VAL A 60 -5.30 8.40 -5.04
CA VAL A 60 -6.71 8.76 -4.94
C VAL A 60 -7.14 9.66 -6.10
N ASP A 61 -6.32 10.65 -6.45
CA ASP A 61 -6.65 11.61 -7.51
C ASP A 61 -6.80 10.94 -8.88
N VAL A 62 -5.94 9.97 -9.22
CA VAL A 62 -6.06 9.27 -10.52
C VAL A 62 -7.34 8.41 -10.59
N VAL A 63 -7.77 7.87 -9.48
CA VAL A 63 -9.03 7.12 -9.43
C VAL A 63 -10.23 8.09 -9.46
N ALA A 64 -10.14 9.20 -8.73
CA ALA A 64 -11.19 10.21 -8.70
C ALA A 64 -11.42 10.88 -10.07
N ALA A 65 -10.41 10.87 -10.94
CA ALA A 65 -10.55 11.39 -12.30
C ALA A 65 -11.54 10.57 -13.15
N VAL A 66 -11.76 9.30 -12.80
CA VAL A 66 -12.63 8.38 -13.58
C VAL A 66 -13.77 7.81 -12.75
N SER A 67 -13.89 8.21 -11.49
CA SER A 67 -14.95 7.74 -10.60
C SER A 67 -15.52 8.92 -9.81
N PRO A 68 -16.86 9.07 -9.72
CA PRO A 68 -17.47 10.17 -8.98
C PRO A 68 -17.27 10.05 -7.47
N ARG A 69 -16.90 8.89 -7.01
CA ARG A 69 -16.69 8.62 -5.59
C ARG A 69 -15.60 7.58 -5.42
N VAL A 70 -14.73 7.78 -4.45
CA VAL A 70 -13.61 6.87 -4.17
C VAL A 70 -13.67 6.45 -2.71
N GLY A 71 -13.65 5.14 -2.47
CA GLY A 71 -13.48 4.59 -1.14
C GLY A 71 -11.99 4.39 -0.85
N LEU A 72 -11.52 4.92 0.26
CA LEU A 72 -10.14 4.74 0.72
C LEU A 72 -10.15 4.10 2.09
N VAL A 73 -9.46 2.99 2.23
CA VAL A 73 -9.15 2.39 3.53
C VAL A 73 -7.64 2.53 3.73
N LEU A 74 -7.25 3.07 4.87
CA LEU A 74 -5.86 3.31 5.19
C LEU A 74 -5.57 2.92 6.63
N LYS A 75 -4.51 2.17 6.83
CA LYS A 75 -3.98 1.82 8.13
C LYS A 75 -2.52 2.23 8.18
N ALA A 76 -2.10 2.93 9.22
CA ALA A 76 -0.73 3.38 9.38
C ALA A 76 -0.10 2.77 10.62
N ASP A 77 1.16 2.35 10.48
CA ASP A 77 2.03 1.94 11.57
C ASP A 77 3.11 3.01 11.70
N ILE A 78 3.00 3.83 12.72
CA ILE A 78 3.86 5.00 12.93
C ILE A 78 4.86 4.68 14.03
N ARG A 79 6.14 4.55 13.63
CA ARG A 79 7.22 4.25 14.56
C ARG A 79 8.40 5.17 14.28
N PRO A 80 8.44 6.35 14.93
CA PRO A 80 9.51 7.32 14.68
C PRO A 80 10.90 6.73 14.89
N GLY A 81 11.82 7.07 13.99
CA GLY A 81 13.20 6.62 14.06
C GLY A 81 13.45 5.22 13.48
N PHE A 82 12.44 4.55 12.98
CA PHE A 82 12.58 3.24 12.33
C PHE A 82 12.38 3.35 10.83
N THR A 83 13.26 2.68 10.08
CA THR A 83 13.22 2.59 8.62
C THR A 83 13.33 1.12 8.21
N ASP A 84 13.09 0.84 6.94
CA ASP A 84 13.17 -0.51 6.36
C ASP A 84 12.29 -1.54 7.07
N GLN A 85 11.21 -1.09 7.71
CA GLN A 85 10.33 -1.97 8.48
C GLN A 85 9.40 -2.81 7.60
N LEU A 86 9.22 -2.43 6.36
CA LEU A 86 8.39 -3.17 5.41
C LEU A 86 8.93 -4.61 5.23
N SER A 87 10.24 -4.77 5.16
CA SER A 87 10.90 -6.07 5.09
C SER A 87 11.35 -6.58 6.46
N ALA A 88 11.86 -5.71 7.32
CA ALA A 88 12.41 -6.10 8.63
C ALA A 88 11.38 -6.77 9.53
N LYS A 89 10.12 -6.33 9.50
CA LYS A 89 9.05 -6.97 10.29
C LYS A 89 8.83 -8.42 9.86
N VAL A 90 8.79 -8.67 8.57
CA VAL A 90 8.62 -10.01 8.02
C VAL A 90 9.86 -10.85 8.33
N GLU A 91 11.04 -10.30 8.15
CA GLU A 91 12.30 -10.99 8.45
C GLU A 91 12.39 -11.42 9.92
N ARG A 92 11.96 -10.56 10.85
CA ARG A 92 11.94 -10.92 12.27
C ARG A 92 11.03 -12.10 12.57
N VAL A 93 9.86 -12.14 11.95
CA VAL A 93 8.93 -13.26 12.09
C VAL A 93 9.55 -14.53 11.52
N GLU A 94 10.13 -14.46 10.32
CA GLU A 94 10.79 -15.59 9.68
C GLU A 94 11.95 -16.12 10.52
N GLN A 95 12.77 -15.24 11.08
CA GLN A 95 13.89 -15.62 11.96
C GLN A 95 13.39 -16.31 13.24
N HIS A 96 12.32 -15.81 13.82
CA HIS A 96 11.73 -16.40 15.00
C HIS A 96 11.18 -17.80 14.73
N LEU A 97 10.50 -17.97 13.60
CA LEU A 97 9.99 -19.28 13.18
C LEU A 97 11.11 -20.26 12.90
N ALA A 98 12.15 -19.83 12.21
CA ALA A 98 13.32 -20.67 11.92
C ALA A 98 14.03 -21.11 13.22
N ALA A 99 14.16 -20.21 14.21
CA ALA A 99 14.75 -20.53 15.50
C ALA A 99 13.87 -21.53 16.28
N GLY A 100 12.56 -21.41 16.21
CA GLY A 100 11.63 -22.36 16.79
C GLY A 100 11.74 -23.76 16.17
N ASP A 101 11.79 -23.81 14.84
CA ASP A 101 11.97 -25.07 14.11
C ASP A 101 13.31 -25.74 14.41
N ALA A 102 14.37 -24.95 14.59
CA ALA A 102 15.69 -25.46 14.92
C ALA A 102 15.78 -26.07 16.33
N ARG A 103 14.83 -25.81 17.20
CA ARG A 103 14.79 -26.36 18.58
C ARG A 103 14.05 -27.69 18.68
N GLU A 104 13.35 -28.04 17.65
CA GLU A 104 12.66 -29.34 17.56
C GLU A 104 13.65 -30.43 17.03
#